data_7d1ac09f458501981cce482db984e00c
#
_entry.id   7d1ac09f458501981cce482db984e00c
#
_cell.length_a   1.000
_cell.length_b   1.000
_cell.length_c   1.000
_cell.angle_alpha   90.00
_cell.angle_beta   90.00
_cell.angle_gamma   90.00
#
_symmetry.space_group_name_H-M   'P 1'
#
loop_
_entity.id
_entity.type
_entity.pdbx_description
1 polymer ?
#
loop_
_entity_poly.entity_id
_entity_poly.type
_entity_poly.pdbx_seq_one_letter_code
_entity_poly.pdbx_strand_id
1 'polypeptide(L)'
;MHTPKYVAALAVAALLAPLSVSANSNIEEVIITSSLIDASSDEISNPLHVINGESIATDASQSIGASIDGLVGISTSDYGAAVGQPIIRGMSGSRVKVLNNGVVIRDVSGLGPDHVNDVDLNNVQQIEIVRGPSSLLYSNGTIGGIVNVVDNTIARKDFTESKFKLGLEAQSVNDGDSHDFSYQNNIGGLNISAAYKDSQFGEFDIPDGAVVHHEEEHDGEEHADEDHAEEHEGEEHEEDLGYLPNSDIASTSKRVGISKTGDWGYFGLSVSDIENLYGIPFHGEGHEDHEDHEDHEDKHTDEEGHEDEHEGERIFSTTESNIINLEGSLVVGNSWLSKIDYHFRDSDYSLTEQHAEEAHEEEGEEHEGEEHEGEHHEEGPTTFSNDAREYGAIFDLANDSVSQKISVNFVVEDISVIGEEAFINPTESEEVTLGYYLSKDFDLFHADFGIRHDQISRKGSVSHE
;
A
#
# COMPACT_ATOMS: atom_id res chain seq x y z
N MET A 1 10.30 -34.95 -18.63
CA MET A 1 11.31 -34.47 -19.60
C MET A 1 11.47 -32.98 -19.35
N HIS A 2 12.28 -32.63 -18.36
CA HIS A 2 12.53 -31.23 -17.99
C HIS A 2 13.54 -30.60 -18.95
N THR A 3 13.13 -29.61 -19.69
CA THR A 3 14.05 -28.75 -20.47
C THR A 3 14.58 -27.66 -19.56
N PRO A 4 15.90 -27.44 -19.51
CA PRO A 4 16.50 -26.49 -18.57
C PRO A 4 16.21 -25.04 -18.97
N LYS A 5 15.49 -24.32 -18.12
CA LYS A 5 15.22 -22.87 -18.23
C LYS A 5 16.49 -21.99 -18.11
N TYR A 6 17.65 -22.58 -17.85
CA TYR A 6 18.91 -21.86 -17.62
C TYR A 6 19.66 -21.41 -18.88
N VAL A 7 19.19 -21.75 -20.08
CA VAL A 7 19.89 -21.36 -21.33
C VAL A 7 19.59 -19.90 -21.72
N ALA A 8 18.49 -19.34 -21.27
CA ALA A 8 18.14 -17.95 -21.57
C ALA A 8 18.95 -16.93 -20.74
N ALA A 9 19.29 -17.25 -19.49
CA ALA A 9 20.05 -16.35 -18.62
C ALA A 9 21.52 -16.17 -19.06
N LEU A 10 22.12 -17.13 -19.76
CA LEU A 10 23.49 -17.03 -20.26
C LEU A 10 23.63 -16.19 -21.55
N ALA A 11 22.57 -15.98 -22.29
CA ALA A 11 22.60 -15.17 -23.52
C ALA A 11 22.54 -13.66 -23.24
N VAL A 12 21.97 -13.23 -22.11
CA VAL A 12 21.88 -11.81 -21.70
C VAL A 12 23.22 -11.33 -21.14
N ALA A 13 23.98 -12.20 -20.46
CA ALA A 13 25.28 -11.83 -19.88
C ALA A 13 26.38 -11.55 -20.93
N ALA A 14 26.21 -11.95 -22.19
CA ALA A 14 27.18 -11.75 -23.26
C ALA A 14 27.06 -10.41 -24.00
N LEU A 15 26.02 -9.61 -23.73
CA LEU A 15 25.78 -8.30 -24.35
C LEU A 15 26.21 -7.10 -23.49
N LEU A 16 26.65 -7.34 -22.25
CA LEU A 16 27.19 -6.32 -21.35
C LEU A 16 28.70 -6.14 -21.55
N ALA A 17 29.08 -5.54 -22.70
CA ALA A 17 30.38 -4.90 -22.79
C ALA A 17 30.42 -3.74 -21.77
N PRO A 18 31.54 -3.53 -21.02
CA PRO A 18 31.63 -2.46 -20.06
C PRO A 18 31.56 -1.11 -20.79
N LEU A 19 30.39 -0.51 -20.83
CA LEU A 19 30.26 0.92 -21.04
C LEU A 19 30.88 1.59 -19.83
N SER A 20 31.98 2.31 -20.01
CA SER A 20 32.57 3.13 -18.97
C SER A 20 31.56 4.23 -18.59
N VAL A 21 30.75 3.97 -17.59
CA VAL A 21 29.91 5.00 -16.98
C VAL A 21 30.84 5.89 -16.16
N SER A 22 31.10 7.09 -16.65
CA SER A 22 31.64 8.18 -15.82
C SER A 22 30.57 8.49 -14.79
N ALA A 23 30.78 8.04 -13.56
CA ALA A 23 30.00 8.48 -12.44
C ALA A 23 30.29 9.97 -12.19
N ASN A 24 29.48 10.85 -12.76
CA ASN A 24 29.38 12.21 -12.32
C ASN A 24 28.53 12.19 -11.05
N SER A 25 29.17 12.20 -9.88
CA SER A 25 28.51 12.40 -8.61
C SER A 25 28.08 13.86 -8.49
N ASN A 26 27.07 14.25 -9.26
CA ASN A 26 26.24 15.38 -8.86
C ASN A 26 25.37 14.86 -7.73
N ILE A 27 25.64 15.28 -6.51
CA ILE A 27 24.67 15.16 -5.41
C ILE A 27 23.48 15.97 -5.89
N GLU A 28 22.41 15.28 -6.33
CA GLU A 28 21.14 15.92 -6.60
C GLU A 28 20.68 16.50 -5.26
N GLU A 29 20.52 17.81 -5.20
CA GLU A 29 19.96 18.49 -4.04
C GLU A 29 18.56 17.94 -3.79
N VAL A 30 18.37 17.27 -2.66
CA VAL A 30 17.07 16.70 -2.27
C VAL A 30 16.15 17.87 -1.91
N ILE A 31 15.25 18.23 -2.81
CA ILE A 31 14.24 19.27 -2.57
C ILE A 31 13.04 18.61 -1.89
N ILE A 32 12.78 19.02 -0.67
CA ILE A 32 11.66 18.47 0.11
C ILE A 32 10.36 19.12 -0.35
N THR A 33 9.52 18.35 -1.01
CA THR A 33 8.28 18.85 -1.63
C THR A 33 7.14 18.97 -0.62
N SER A 34 7.04 18.09 0.36
CA SER A 34 5.98 18.15 1.39
C SER A 34 6.35 19.06 2.56
N SER A 35 7.62 19.35 2.74
CA SER A 35 8.05 20.45 3.56
C SER A 35 7.76 21.74 2.78
N LEU A 36 6.93 22.55 3.33
CA LEU A 36 6.50 23.83 2.76
C LEU A 36 7.60 24.88 2.65
N ILE A 37 8.81 24.47 2.95
CA ILE A 37 10.03 25.23 2.89
C ILE A 37 10.75 24.70 1.66
N ASP A 38 10.97 25.51 0.64
CA ASP A 38 11.91 25.22 -0.47
C ASP A 38 13.36 25.25 0.10
N ALA A 39 13.65 24.36 1.05
CA ALA A 39 14.92 24.29 1.74
C ALA A 39 15.55 22.92 1.50
N SER A 40 16.87 22.88 1.46
CA SER A 40 17.59 21.60 1.42
C SER A 40 17.39 20.83 2.74
N SER A 41 17.53 19.51 2.70
CA SER A 41 17.37 18.65 3.90
C SER A 41 18.28 19.08 5.07
N ASP A 42 19.39 19.72 4.77
CA ASP A 42 20.37 20.21 5.75
C ASP A 42 19.94 21.52 6.44
N GLU A 43 18.99 22.26 5.87
CA GLU A 43 18.50 23.55 6.40
C GLU A 43 17.24 23.37 7.27
N ILE A 44 16.67 22.14 7.36
CA ILE A 44 15.44 21.90 8.10
C ILE A 44 15.75 21.44 9.51
N SER A 45 15.35 22.27 10.47
CA SER A 45 15.47 21.99 11.90
C SER A 45 14.43 20.99 12.44
N ASN A 46 13.43 20.62 11.65
CA ASN A 46 12.39 19.64 12.04
C ASN A 46 12.85 18.20 11.74
N PRO A 47 12.43 17.21 12.56
CA PRO A 47 12.76 15.81 12.33
C PRO A 47 12.06 15.31 11.08
N LEU A 48 12.72 15.44 9.97
CA LEU A 48 12.32 15.01 8.67
C LEU A 48 13.24 13.88 8.25
N HIS A 49 12.65 12.79 7.74
CA HIS A 49 13.39 11.76 7.05
C HIS A 49 13.10 11.86 5.55
N VAL A 50 14.15 11.79 4.76
CA VAL A 50 14.04 11.71 3.29
C VAL A 50 14.82 10.50 2.83
N ILE A 51 14.14 9.62 2.10
CA ILE A 51 14.73 8.45 1.45
C ILE A 51 14.76 8.74 -0.04
N ASN A 52 15.92 8.67 -0.65
CA ASN A 52 16.04 8.92 -2.09
C ASN A 52 15.59 7.73 -2.92
N GLY A 53 15.18 8.01 -4.17
CA GLY A 53 14.64 6.99 -5.06
C GLY A 53 15.63 5.89 -5.47
N GLU A 54 16.95 6.15 -5.38
CA GLU A 54 17.96 5.12 -5.65
C GLU A 54 18.01 4.08 -4.53
N SER A 55 17.88 4.51 -3.27
CA SER A 55 17.77 3.59 -2.13
C SER A 55 16.49 2.76 -2.22
N ILE A 56 15.34 3.39 -2.52
CA ILE A 56 14.05 2.70 -2.68
C ILE A 56 14.14 1.62 -3.76
N ALA A 57 14.72 1.96 -4.92
CA ALA A 57 14.90 1.01 -6.01
C ALA A 57 15.90 -0.12 -5.68
N THR A 58 16.89 0.14 -4.81
CA THR A 58 17.90 -0.85 -4.42
C THR A 58 17.37 -1.80 -3.33
N ASP A 59 16.58 -1.27 -2.40
CA ASP A 59 15.99 -2.05 -1.30
C ASP A 59 14.86 -2.96 -1.79
N ALA A 60 14.32 -2.67 -3.00
CA ALA A 60 13.32 -3.50 -3.69
C ALA A 60 12.12 -3.89 -2.80
N SER A 61 11.72 -2.98 -1.91
CA SER A 61 10.60 -3.18 -0.98
C SER A 61 9.26 -3.19 -1.73
N GLN A 62 8.37 -4.10 -1.36
CA GLN A 62 7.07 -4.26 -2.01
C GLN A 62 6.00 -3.32 -1.42
N SER A 63 6.17 -2.87 -0.17
CA SER A 63 5.23 -1.97 0.51
C SER A 63 5.87 -0.65 0.92
N ILE A 64 5.02 0.37 1.13
CA ILE A 64 5.48 1.68 1.61
C ILE A 64 6.05 1.58 3.03
N GLY A 65 5.45 0.74 3.89
CA GLY A 65 5.93 0.51 5.25
C GLY A 65 7.33 -0.09 5.26
N ALA A 66 7.55 -1.17 4.49
CA ALA A 66 8.86 -1.79 4.36
C ALA A 66 9.94 -0.83 3.82
N SER A 67 9.56 0.08 2.91
CA SER A 67 10.50 1.08 2.36
C SER A 67 11.00 2.11 3.38
N ILE A 68 10.29 2.31 4.48
CA ILE A 68 10.61 3.31 5.51
C ILE A 68 10.95 2.69 6.86
N ASP A 69 10.87 1.37 6.99
CA ASP A 69 11.18 0.67 8.22
C ASP A 69 12.63 0.89 8.66
N GLY A 70 12.87 0.77 9.94
CA GLY A 70 14.20 0.99 10.52
C GLY A 70 14.60 2.46 10.72
N LEU A 71 13.81 3.44 10.28
CA LEU A 71 14.03 4.85 10.60
C LEU A 71 13.60 5.15 12.04
N VAL A 72 14.29 6.12 12.67
CA VAL A 72 14.06 6.45 14.09
C VAL A 72 12.60 6.88 14.34
N GLY A 73 11.88 6.09 15.15
CA GLY A 73 10.48 6.31 15.52
C GLY A 73 9.49 5.96 14.41
N ILE A 74 9.90 5.11 13.50
CA ILE A 74 9.09 4.54 12.42
C ILE A 74 9.20 3.03 12.50
N SER A 75 8.10 2.35 12.27
CA SER A 75 7.98 0.91 12.10
C SER A 75 6.86 0.62 11.11
N THR A 76 6.70 -0.61 10.74
CA THR A 76 5.62 -1.05 9.86
C THR A 76 4.70 -2.05 10.56
N SER A 77 3.46 -2.12 10.12
CA SER A 77 2.53 -3.21 10.41
C SER A 77 2.44 -4.05 9.16
N ASP A 78 2.97 -5.27 9.21
CA ASP A 78 3.07 -6.14 8.04
C ASP A 78 2.04 -7.27 8.11
N TYR A 79 1.37 -7.48 6.97
CA TYR A 79 0.55 -8.64 6.68
C TYR A 79 1.05 -9.26 5.35
N GLY A 80 2.10 -10.04 5.43
CA GLY A 80 2.82 -10.52 4.24
C GLY A 80 3.60 -9.41 3.54
N ALA A 81 4.10 -9.69 2.33
CA ALA A 81 4.97 -8.76 1.60
C ALA A 81 4.24 -7.54 1.03
N ALA A 82 2.99 -7.73 0.64
CA ALA A 82 2.20 -6.69 -0.01
C ALA A 82 1.78 -5.59 0.95
N VAL A 83 1.39 -5.97 2.16
CA VAL A 83 0.78 -5.07 3.14
C VAL A 83 1.79 -4.66 4.18
N GLY A 84 2.21 -3.41 4.11
CA GLY A 84 3.08 -2.78 5.10
C GLY A 84 2.59 -1.37 5.39
N GLN A 85 1.80 -1.20 6.45
CA GLN A 85 1.26 0.11 6.81
C GLN A 85 2.23 0.88 7.70
N PRO A 86 2.49 2.18 7.40
CA PRO A 86 3.39 3.00 8.19
C PRO A 86 2.91 3.21 9.63
N ILE A 87 3.79 2.99 10.60
CA ILE A 87 3.59 3.34 12.00
C ILE A 87 4.60 4.44 12.38
N ILE A 88 4.12 5.62 12.73
CA ILE A 88 4.97 6.75 13.13
C ILE A 88 4.72 7.08 14.60
N ARG A 89 5.74 6.93 15.46
CA ARG A 89 5.66 7.18 16.91
C ARG A 89 4.52 6.40 17.58
N GLY A 90 4.28 5.16 17.14
CA GLY A 90 3.20 4.29 17.62
C GLY A 90 1.80 4.66 17.12
N MET A 91 1.70 5.56 16.13
CA MET A 91 0.44 5.93 15.49
C MET A 91 0.35 5.27 14.11
N SER A 92 -0.80 4.69 13.75
CA SER A 92 -1.07 3.99 12.50
C SER A 92 -2.45 4.35 11.94
N GLY A 93 -2.78 3.80 10.78
CA GLY A 93 -4.06 3.93 10.11
C GLY A 93 -4.42 5.40 9.84
N SER A 94 -5.60 5.83 10.20
CA SER A 94 -6.10 7.19 9.95
C SER A 94 -5.28 8.33 10.59
N ARG A 95 -4.34 8.01 11.51
CA ARG A 95 -3.46 8.98 12.20
C ARG A 95 -2.13 9.22 11.48
N VAL A 96 -1.81 8.40 10.50
CA VAL A 96 -0.67 8.56 9.58
C VAL A 96 -1.25 8.62 8.17
N LYS A 97 -0.96 9.68 7.44
CA LYS A 97 -1.47 9.83 6.08
C LYS A 97 -0.39 9.56 5.05
N VAL A 98 -0.73 8.74 4.07
CA VAL A 98 0.10 8.51 2.89
C VAL A 98 -0.36 9.45 1.79
N LEU A 99 0.60 10.16 1.18
CA LEU A 99 0.38 11.14 0.13
C LEU A 99 1.21 10.78 -1.09
N ASN A 100 0.71 11.17 -2.25
CA ASN A 100 1.48 11.21 -3.47
C ASN A 100 1.54 12.67 -3.97
N ASN A 101 2.75 13.20 -4.11
CA ASN A 101 3.01 14.59 -4.52
C ASN A 101 2.26 15.65 -3.68
N GLY A 102 2.06 15.37 -2.38
CA GLY A 102 1.38 16.28 -1.44
C GLY A 102 -0.14 16.18 -1.43
N VAL A 103 -0.74 15.26 -2.19
CA VAL A 103 -2.18 14.98 -2.21
C VAL A 103 -2.44 13.64 -1.55
N VAL A 104 -3.44 13.55 -0.68
CA VAL A 104 -3.78 12.33 0.06
C VAL A 104 -4.20 11.23 -0.90
N ILE A 105 -3.69 10.02 -0.69
CA ILE A 105 -4.17 8.82 -1.38
C ILE A 105 -5.50 8.41 -0.78
N ARG A 106 -6.50 8.20 -1.63
CA ARG A 106 -7.87 7.88 -1.25
C ARG A 106 -8.14 6.40 -1.47
N ASP A 107 -7.41 5.57 -0.75
CA ASP A 107 -7.60 4.13 -0.67
C ASP A 107 -8.47 3.76 0.56
N VAL A 108 -8.58 2.47 0.85
CA VAL A 108 -9.28 1.92 2.02
C VAL A 108 -8.33 1.34 3.07
N SER A 109 -7.03 1.58 2.95
CA SER A 109 -6.01 1.09 3.89
C SER A 109 -6.24 1.51 5.35
N GLY A 110 -7.00 2.57 5.56
CA GLY A 110 -7.38 3.01 6.90
C GLY A 110 -8.55 2.25 7.53
N LEU A 111 -9.19 1.32 6.82
CA LEU A 111 -10.33 0.53 7.29
C LEU A 111 -9.90 -0.83 7.86
N GLY A 112 -8.82 -1.44 7.35
CA GLY A 112 -8.28 -2.71 7.82
C GLY A 112 -6.76 -2.69 7.92
N PRO A 113 -6.14 -3.48 8.81
CA PRO A 113 -4.68 -3.57 8.93
C PRO A 113 -4.05 -4.37 7.78
N ASP A 114 -4.79 -5.20 7.12
CA ASP A 114 -4.50 -6.10 6.00
C ASP A 114 -4.74 -5.45 4.63
N HIS A 115 -5.27 -4.23 4.59
CA HIS A 115 -5.44 -3.49 3.35
C HIS A 115 -4.15 -2.78 2.92
N VAL A 116 -3.79 -2.97 1.65
CA VAL A 116 -2.60 -2.34 1.05
C VAL A 116 -2.76 -0.82 0.91
N ASN A 117 -1.65 -0.09 1.07
CA ASN A 117 -1.61 1.30 0.65
C ASN A 117 -1.46 1.38 -0.88
N ASP A 118 -2.34 2.13 -1.55
CA ASP A 118 -2.34 2.31 -3.02
C ASP A 118 -1.19 3.21 -3.48
N VAL A 119 0.03 2.69 -3.41
CA VAL A 119 1.26 3.41 -3.70
C VAL A 119 2.11 2.66 -4.72
N ASP A 120 2.35 3.28 -5.87
CA ASP A 120 3.37 2.79 -6.80
C ASP A 120 4.75 3.37 -6.45
N LEU A 121 5.67 2.47 -6.03
CA LEU A 121 7.04 2.81 -5.69
C LEU A 121 7.98 2.82 -6.91
N ASN A 122 7.47 2.55 -8.11
CA ASN A 122 8.26 2.59 -9.33
C ASN A 122 8.64 4.03 -9.69
N ASN A 123 9.90 4.24 -10.06
CA ASN A 123 10.45 5.54 -10.50
C ASN A 123 10.12 6.71 -9.57
N VAL A 124 10.05 6.43 -8.26
CA VAL A 124 9.92 7.43 -7.20
C VAL A 124 11.21 8.23 -7.08
N GLN A 125 11.12 9.53 -6.86
CA GLN A 125 12.28 10.38 -6.63
C GLN A 125 12.73 10.33 -5.18
N GLN A 126 11.76 10.37 -4.26
CA GLN A 126 12.01 10.32 -2.82
C GLN A 126 10.73 10.00 -2.05
N ILE A 127 10.91 9.49 -0.83
CA ILE A 127 9.86 9.41 0.18
C ILE A 127 10.22 10.37 1.31
N GLU A 128 9.28 11.22 1.68
CA GLU A 128 9.43 12.23 2.72
C GLU A 128 8.52 11.90 3.90
N ILE A 129 9.08 11.91 5.11
CA ILE A 129 8.30 11.70 6.32
C ILE A 129 8.29 12.99 7.10
N VAL A 130 7.13 13.65 7.12
CA VAL A 130 6.93 14.97 7.72
C VAL A 130 6.12 14.87 8.99
N ARG A 131 6.61 15.49 10.03
CA ARG A 131 6.00 15.54 11.36
C ARG A 131 5.91 16.97 11.85
N GLY A 132 4.88 17.27 12.62
CA GLY A 132 4.71 18.58 13.24
C GLY A 132 3.74 19.51 12.50
N PRO A 133 3.77 20.82 12.77
CA PRO A 133 2.73 21.76 12.32
C PRO A 133 2.55 21.87 10.81
N SER A 134 3.61 21.64 10.03
CA SER A 134 3.55 21.71 8.56
C SER A 134 2.64 20.63 7.95
N SER A 135 2.50 19.48 8.61
CA SER A 135 1.62 18.39 8.12
C SER A 135 0.14 18.81 8.06
N LEU A 136 -0.27 19.78 8.87
CA LEU A 136 -1.65 20.29 8.92
C LEU A 136 -2.10 20.99 7.63
N LEU A 137 -1.16 21.41 6.77
CA LEU A 137 -1.52 22.01 5.48
C LEU A 137 -2.01 21.00 4.44
N TYR A 138 -1.63 19.73 4.60
CA TYR A 138 -1.93 18.68 3.62
C TYR A 138 -3.16 17.87 3.99
N SER A 139 -3.30 17.47 5.27
CA SER A 139 -4.41 16.61 5.67
C SER A 139 -4.81 16.83 7.14
N ASN A 140 -6.02 16.39 7.47
CA ASN A 140 -6.46 16.19 8.85
C ASN A 140 -5.91 14.88 9.42
N GLY A 141 -6.06 14.68 10.72
CA GLY A 141 -5.70 13.40 11.37
C GLY A 141 -4.20 13.09 11.41
N THR A 142 -3.31 13.97 10.98
CA THR A 142 -1.87 13.75 10.85
C THR A 142 -1.10 13.83 12.19
N ILE A 143 -1.64 13.21 13.26
CA ILE A 143 -1.05 13.26 14.59
C ILE A 143 0.30 12.52 14.63
N GLY A 144 0.41 11.38 13.95
CA GLY A 144 1.65 10.64 13.76
C GLY A 144 2.60 11.35 12.78
N GLY A 145 2.04 11.90 11.72
CA GLY A 145 2.75 12.53 10.62
C GLY A 145 2.18 12.14 9.26
N ILE A 146 2.91 12.47 8.23
CA ILE A 146 2.60 12.09 6.84
C ILE A 146 3.81 11.40 6.21
N VAL A 147 3.54 10.45 5.32
CA VAL A 147 4.49 9.83 4.41
C VAL A 147 4.14 10.30 3.01
N ASN A 148 5.00 11.10 2.38
CA ASN A 148 4.75 11.64 1.05
C ASN A 148 5.67 11.00 0.03
N VAL A 149 5.09 10.30 -0.92
CA VAL A 149 5.81 9.73 -2.07
C VAL A 149 5.87 10.79 -3.16
N VAL A 150 7.08 11.15 -3.56
CA VAL A 150 7.33 12.16 -4.58
C VAL A 150 7.79 11.48 -5.84
N ASP A 151 7.06 11.66 -6.92
CA ASP A 151 7.45 11.24 -8.25
C ASP A 151 7.59 12.46 -9.20
N ASN A 152 8.01 12.21 -10.42
CA ASN A 152 8.20 13.23 -11.43
C ASN A 152 7.32 12.98 -12.67
N THR A 153 6.17 12.37 -12.46
CA THR A 153 5.20 12.13 -13.54
C THR A 153 4.73 13.43 -14.13
N ILE A 154 4.48 14.44 -13.28
CA ILE A 154 4.29 15.83 -13.70
C ILE A 154 5.56 16.59 -13.38
N ALA A 155 6.38 16.90 -14.40
CA ALA A 155 7.62 17.62 -14.21
C ALA A 155 7.37 19.08 -13.81
N ARG A 156 7.98 19.51 -12.71
CA ARG A 156 7.90 20.88 -12.18
C ARG A 156 8.98 21.80 -12.72
N LYS A 157 10.01 21.23 -13.35
CA LYS A 157 11.09 21.89 -14.07
C LYS A 157 11.29 21.17 -15.40
N ASP A 158 11.81 21.86 -16.42
CA ASP A 158 12.07 21.23 -17.71
C ASP A 158 13.11 20.11 -17.55
N PHE A 159 12.81 18.97 -18.13
CA PHE A 159 13.80 17.92 -18.31
C PHE A 159 14.94 18.43 -19.20
N THR A 160 16.14 18.37 -18.71
CA THR A 160 17.34 18.85 -19.42
C THR A 160 17.89 17.82 -20.39
N GLU A 161 17.54 16.54 -20.22
CA GLU A 161 17.98 15.42 -21.03
C GLU A 161 16.88 14.35 -21.14
N SER A 162 16.95 13.56 -22.22
CA SER A 162 16.11 12.38 -22.36
C SER A 162 16.70 11.27 -21.48
N LYS A 163 15.89 10.76 -20.54
CA LYS A 163 16.27 9.61 -19.71
C LYS A 163 15.35 8.43 -20.02
N PHE A 164 15.95 7.27 -20.11
CA PHE A 164 15.30 5.98 -20.22
C PHE A 164 15.91 5.07 -19.16
N LYS A 165 15.09 4.42 -18.36
CA LYS A 165 15.50 3.41 -17.39
C LYS A 165 14.80 2.11 -17.69
N LEU A 166 15.48 1.00 -17.46
CA LEU A 166 14.95 -0.35 -17.47
C LEU A 166 15.41 -1.03 -16.21
N GLY A 167 14.49 -1.54 -15.41
CA GLY A 167 14.74 -2.33 -14.23
C GLY A 167 14.37 -3.80 -14.47
N LEU A 168 15.16 -4.69 -13.92
CA LEU A 168 14.90 -6.12 -13.86
C LEU A 168 15.30 -6.58 -12.46
N GLU A 169 14.39 -7.23 -11.78
CA GLU A 169 14.56 -7.75 -10.43
C GLU A 169 14.25 -9.24 -10.41
N ALA A 170 14.95 -10.00 -9.58
CA ALA A 170 14.64 -11.38 -9.27
C ALA A 170 14.94 -11.64 -7.80
N GLN A 171 14.02 -12.26 -7.10
CA GLN A 171 14.13 -12.62 -5.69
C GLN A 171 14.04 -14.14 -5.57
N SER A 172 14.96 -14.74 -4.79
CA SER A 172 14.97 -16.19 -4.57
C SER A 172 14.15 -16.63 -3.38
N VAL A 173 13.80 -15.71 -2.48
CA VAL A 173 13.03 -15.99 -1.26
C VAL A 173 11.55 -16.29 -1.54
N ASN A 174 11.07 -15.93 -2.72
CA ASN A 174 9.69 -16.07 -3.14
C ASN A 174 9.55 -16.38 -4.64
N ASP A 175 10.63 -16.87 -5.27
CA ASP A 175 10.70 -17.16 -6.71
C ASP A 175 10.15 -16.03 -7.60
N GLY A 176 10.27 -14.78 -7.10
CA GLY A 176 9.64 -13.62 -7.71
C GLY A 176 10.51 -12.92 -8.75
N ASP A 177 9.85 -12.25 -9.69
CA ASP A 177 10.47 -11.37 -10.66
C ASP A 177 9.67 -10.07 -10.88
N SER A 178 10.39 -9.04 -11.30
CA SER A 178 9.80 -7.76 -11.66
C SER A 178 10.53 -7.15 -12.83
N HIS A 179 9.80 -6.44 -13.66
CA HIS A 179 10.36 -5.64 -14.73
C HIS A 179 9.69 -4.29 -14.81
N ASP A 180 10.49 -3.26 -14.92
CA ASP A 180 10.00 -1.90 -15.04
C ASP A 180 10.70 -1.13 -16.15
N PHE A 181 10.01 -0.14 -16.68
CA PHE A 181 10.64 0.85 -17.51
C PHE A 181 10.13 2.25 -17.18
N SER A 182 10.98 3.24 -17.38
CA SER A 182 10.54 4.63 -17.35
C SER A 182 11.24 5.47 -18.45
N TYR A 183 10.51 6.46 -18.93
CA TYR A 183 10.96 7.42 -19.93
C TYR A 183 10.56 8.82 -19.53
N GLN A 184 11.49 9.76 -19.70
CA GLN A 184 11.22 11.19 -19.55
C GLN A 184 11.99 12.00 -20.58
N ASN A 185 11.36 13.04 -21.10
CA ASN A 185 11.99 13.93 -22.08
C ASN A 185 11.27 15.29 -22.13
N ASN A 186 11.99 16.32 -22.62
CA ASN A 186 11.38 17.59 -23.00
C ASN A 186 11.39 17.70 -24.54
N ILE A 187 10.22 17.83 -25.12
CA ILE A 187 10.05 17.95 -26.58
C ILE A 187 9.41 19.30 -26.88
N GLY A 188 10.23 20.23 -27.36
CA GLY A 188 9.75 21.57 -27.75
C GLY A 188 9.19 22.41 -26.59
N GLY A 189 9.71 22.25 -25.39
CA GLY A 189 9.25 22.94 -24.18
C GLY A 189 8.01 22.28 -23.53
N LEU A 190 7.74 21.05 -23.87
CA LEU A 190 6.74 20.21 -23.26
C LEU A 190 7.42 18.99 -22.62
N ASN A 191 7.28 18.82 -21.32
CA ASN A 191 7.79 17.66 -20.63
C ASN A 191 6.81 16.50 -20.78
N ILE A 192 7.34 15.31 -21.06
CA ILE A 192 6.60 14.06 -21.19
C ILE A 192 7.29 13.03 -20.32
N SER A 193 6.51 12.29 -19.55
CA SER A 193 6.95 11.16 -18.72
C SER A 193 6.06 9.96 -18.94
N ALA A 194 6.63 8.77 -18.85
CA ALA A 194 5.90 7.51 -18.81
C ALA A 194 6.64 6.52 -17.92
N ALA A 195 5.92 5.72 -17.16
CA ALA A 195 6.46 4.63 -16.34
C ALA A 195 5.53 3.43 -16.40
N TYR A 196 6.10 2.25 -16.35
CA TYR A 196 5.41 0.97 -16.29
C TYR A 196 6.18 0.03 -15.37
N LYS A 197 5.49 -0.73 -14.56
CA LYS A 197 6.04 -1.84 -13.78
C LYS A 197 5.08 -3.01 -13.84
N ASP A 198 5.63 -4.21 -13.89
CA ASP A 198 4.94 -5.46 -13.72
C ASP A 198 5.79 -6.34 -12.83
N SER A 199 5.19 -6.95 -11.83
CA SER A 199 5.88 -7.75 -10.83
C SER A 199 5.01 -8.92 -10.38
N GLN A 200 5.65 -10.05 -10.15
CA GLN A 200 5.03 -11.25 -9.60
C GLN A 200 5.99 -11.90 -8.62
N PHE A 201 5.56 -12.06 -7.39
CA PHE A 201 6.28 -12.69 -6.31
C PHE A 201 5.39 -13.77 -5.71
N GLY A 202 5.94 -14.96 -5.55
CA GLY A 202 5.29 -16.08 -4.90
C GLY A 202 5.34 -15.97 -3.37
N GLU A 203 4.97 -17.03 -2.71
CA GLU A 203 5.01 -17.12 -1.25
C GLU A 203 6.44 -17.10 -0.72
N PHE A 204 6.62 -16.52 0.47
CA PHE A 204 7.93 -16.38 1.09
C PHE A 204 8.43 -17.68 1.68
N ASP A 205 9.63 -18.11 1.32
CA ASP A 205 10.37 -19.13 2.05
C ASP A 205 10.67 -18.65 3.49
N ILE A 206 10.30 -19.44 4.47
CA ILE A 206 10.57 -19.17 5.89
C ILE A 206 11.40 -20.31 6.50
N PRO A 207 12.18 -20.05 7.57
CA PRO A 207 12.87 -21.09 8.31
C PRO A 207 11.91 -22.07 8.98
N ASP A 208 12.31 -23.34 9.07
CA ASP A 208 11.58 -24.36 9.80
C ASP A 208 11.23 -23.88 11.22
N GLY A 209 9.98 -24.09 11.65
CA GLY A 209 9.49 -23.67 12.97
C GLY A 209 9.26 -22.15 13.12
N ALA A 210 9.22 -21.38 12.03
CA ALA A 210 8.91 -19.95 12.09
C ALA A 210 7.42 -19.68 12.29
N VAL A 211 6.55 -20.60 11.89
CA VAL A 211 5.10 -20.55 12.18
C VAL A 211 4.86 -21.35 13.46
N VAL A 212 4.25 -20.72 14.46
CA VAL A 212 3.86 -21.38 15.70
C VAL A 212 2.38 -21.72 15.59
N HIS A 213 2.08 -23.01 15.45
CA HIS A 213 0.71 -23.48 15.61
C HIS A 213 0.35 -23.43 17.10
N HIS A 214 -0.73 -22.77 17.47
CA HIS A 214 -1.27 -22.85 18.82
C HIS A 214 -2.05 -24.17 18.92
N GLU A 215 -1.45 -25.16 19.62
CA GLU A 215 -2.23 -26.29 20.10
C GLU A 215 -3.28 -25.75 21.07
N GLU A 216 -4.56 -25.89 20.77
CA GLU A 216 -5.58 -25.70 21.78
C GLU A 216 -5.45 -26.83 22.79
N GLU A 217 -4.99 -26.48 24.01
CA GLU A 217 -5.01 -27.39 25.14
C GLU A 217 -6.49 -27.79 25.40
N HIS A 218 -6.92 -28.90 24.83
CA HIS A 218 -8.14 -29.54 25.27
C HIS A 218 -7.94 -29.93 26.72
N ASP A 219 -8.47 -29.13 27.65
CA ASP A 219 -8.65 -29.49 29.07
C ASP A 219 -9.58 -30.70 29.10
N GLY A 220 -8.98 -31.88 28.89
CA GLY A 220 -9.67 -33.15 29.04
C GLY A 220 -10.11 -33.34 30.48
N GLU A 221 -11.41 -33.26 30.71
CA GLU A 221 -12.00 -33.72 31.97
C GLU A 221 -11.59 -35.18 32.19
N GLU A 222 -10.98 -35.45 33.33
CA GLU A 222 -10.56 -36.77 33.79
C GLU A 222 -11.77 -37.75 33.84
N HIS A 223 -11.95 -38.52 32.80
CA HIS A 223 -12.73 -39.75 32.88
C HIS A 223 -11.82 -40.88 33.36
N ALA A 224 -11.86 -41.14 34.67
CA ALA A 224 -11.27 -42.31 35.29
C ALA A 224 -12.13 -43.53 34.91
N ASP A 225 -11.73 -44.30 33.91
CA ASP A 225 -12.09 -45.71 33.79
C ASP A 225 -10.91 -46.54 33.28
N GLU A 226 -10.69 -47.62 33.96
CA GLU A 226 -9.56 -48.52 33.94
C GLU A 226 -9.46 -49.37 32.64
N ASP A 227 -8.22 -49.69 32.25
CA ASP A 227 -7.78 -50.76 31.38
C ASP A 227 -8.06 -50.67 29.86
N HIS A 228 -7.17 -49.93 29.15
CA HIS A 228 -6.62 -50.44 27.87
C HIS A 228 -5.30 -49.74 27.61
N ALA A 229 -4.17 -50.45 27.96
CA ALA A 229 -2.85 -50.05 27.49
C ALA A 229 -2.68 -50.55 26.06
N GLU A 230 -2.92 -49.71 25.08
CA GLU A 230 -2.31 -49.79 23.75
C GLU A 230 -1.60 -48.47 23.53
N GLU A 231 -0.26 -48.57 23.42
CA GLU A 231 0.62 -47.48 23.05
C GLU A 231 0.30 -47.09 21.60
N HIS A 232 -0.55 -46.10 21.40
CA HIS A 232 -0.58 -45.34 20.19
C HIS A 232 0.55 -44.28 20.30
N GLU A 233 1.73 -44.61 19.77
CA GLU A 233 2.66 -43.61 19.34
C GLU A 233 2.01 -42.91 18.12
N GLY A 234 1.18 -41.90 18.41
CA GLY A 234 0.74 -40.93 17.44
C GLY A 234 1.97 -40.06 17.12
N GLU A 235 2.67 -40.34 16.05
CA GLU A 235 3.56 -39.36 15.44
C GLU A 235 2.63 -38.27 14.88
N GLU A 236 2.40 -37.23 15.66
CA GLU A 236 1.82 -35.99 15.18
C GLU A 236 2.86 -35.34 14.25
N HIS A 237 2.74 -35.58 12.97
CA HIS A 237 3.50 -34.89 11.94
C HIS A 237 2.92 -33.47 11.84
N GLU A 238 3.41 -32.53 12.66
CA GLU A 238 3.32 -31.13 12.33
C GLU A 238 4.06 -30.92 11.01
N GLU A 239 3.36 -30.70 9.92
CA GLU A 239 3.97 -30.35 8.65
C GLU A 239 4.55 -28.93 8.78
N ASP A 240 5.86 -28.84 8.97
CA ASP A 240 6.62 -27.60 8.90
C ASP A 240 6.53 -27.08 7.45
N LEU A 241 5.59 -26.17 7.20
CA LEU A 241 5.51 -25.46 5.94
C LEU A 241 6.77 -24.60 5.82
N GLY A 242 7.66 -24.92 4.89
CA GLY A 242 8.89 -24.15 4.64
C GLY A 242 8.61 -22.77 3.99
N TYR A 243 7.37 -22.33 3.92
CA TYR A 243 6.93 -21.07 3.33
C TYR A 243 5.76 -20.46 4.13
N LEU A 244 5.53 -19.17 3.96
CA LEU A 244 4.39 -18.45 4.56
C LEU A 244 3.22 -18.47 3.58
N PRO A 245 2.13 -19.22 3.85
CA PRO A 245 0.96 -19.28 3.00
C PRO A 245 0.32 -17.90 2.79
N ASN A 246 -0.29 -17.69 1.62
CA ASN A 246 -0.96 -16.44 1.27
C ASN A 246 -0.06 -15.19 1.37
N SER A 247 1.24 -15.30 1.10
CA SER A 247 2.15 -14.16 1.11
C SER A 247 2.56 -13.68 -0.29
N ASP A 248 1.95 -14.24 -1.31
CA ASP A 248 2.18 -13.89 -2.72
C ASP A 248 1.63 -12.50 -3.08
N ILE A 249 2.24 -11.87 -4.10
CA ILE A 249 1.79 -10.59 -4.65
C ILE A 249 2.07 -10.50 -6.14
N ALA A 250 1.10 -10.00 -6.90
CA ALA A 250 1.27 -9.54 -8.27
C ALA A 250 0.82 -8.08 -8.37
N SER A 251 1.59 -7.25 -9.05
CA SER A 251 1.28 -5.82 -9.19
C SER A 251 1.64 -5.31 -10.59
N THR A 252 0.71 -4.57 -11.19
CA THR A 252 0.94 -3.84 -12.44
C THR A 252 0.65 -2.37 -12.23
N SER A 253 1.58 -1.50 -12.64
CA SER A 253 1.37 -0.04 -12.61
C SER A 253 1.72 0.63 -13.93
N LYS A 254 0.93 1.63 -14.31
CA LYS A 254 1.09 2.42 -15.54
C LYS A 254 0.87 3.88 -15.22
N ARG A 255 1.83 4.73 -15.59
CA ARG A 255 1.72 6.18 -15.39
C ARG A 255 2.20 6.95 -16.62
N VAL A 256 1.45 7.99 -16.97
CA VAL A 256 1.82 8.91 -18.05
C VAL A 256 1.55 10.34 -17.60
N GLY A 257 2.49 11.23 -17.85
CA GLY A 257 2.38 12.65 -17.49
C GLY A 257 2.86 13.58 -18.59
N ILE A 258 2.30 14.77 -18.58
CA ILE A 258 2.66 15.86 -19.48
C ILE A 258 2.65 17.16 -18.67
N SER A 259 3.66 18.00 -18.85
CA SER A 259 3.69 19.30 -18.20
C SER A 259 4.39 20.37 -19.04
N LYS A 260 4.11 21.61 -18.72
CA LYS A 260 4.78 22.78 -19.24
C LYS A 260 5.25 23.67 -18.09
N THR A 261 6.50 24.10 -18.17
CA THR A 261 7.13 24.95 -17.15
C THR A 261 7.57 26.28 -17.76
N GLY A 262 7.85 27.25 -16.91
CA GLY A 262 8.35 28.57 -17.29
C GLY A 262 8.55 29.46 -16.07
N ASP A 263 8.96 30.72 -16.30
CA ASP A 263 9.14 31.72 -15.21
C ASP A 263 7.82 32.03 -14.45
N TRP A 264 6.68 31.69 -15.06
CA TRP A 264 5.35 31.84 -14.47
C TRP A 264 4.97 30.69 -13.50
N GLY A 265 5.76 29.61 -13.49
CA GLY A 265 5.50 28.39 -12.73
C GLY A 265 5.39 27.17 -13.66
N TYR A 266 4.50 26.26 -13.33
CA TYR A 266 4.22 25.06 -14.14
C TYR A 266 2.75 24.68 -14.10
N PHE A 267 2.36 23.86 -15.07
CA PHE A 267 1.06 23.19 -15.15
C PHE A 267 1.25 21.82 -15.79
N GLY A 268 0.60 20.80 -15.24
CA GLY A 268 0.68 19.46 -15.78
C GLY A 268 -0.54 18.61 -15.49
N LEU A 269 -0.64 17.52 -16.23
CA LEU A 269 -1.67 16.50 -16.17
C LEU A 269 -1.00 15.14 -16.13
N SER A 270 -1.51 14.21 -15.33
CA SER A 270 -1.12 12.81 -15.35
C SER A 270 -2.32 11.89 -15.22
N VAL A 271 -2.13 10.67 -15.73
CA VAL A 271 -3.02 9.53 -15.50
C VAL A 271 -2.19 8.38 -14.99
N SER A 272 -2.74 7.64 -14.04
CA SER A 272 -2.16 6.42 -13.50
C SER A 272 -3.21 5.35 -13.31
N ASP A 273 -2.78 4.11 -13.46
CA ASP A 273 -3.56 2.89 -13.33
C ASP A 273 -2.71 1.91 -12.53
N ILE A 274 -3.24 1.38 -11.43
CA ILE A 274 -2.55 0.45 -10.53
C ILE A 274 -3.49 -0.71 -10.26
N GLU A 275 -3.00 -1.92 -10.46
CA GLU A 275 -3.69 -3.17 -10.20
C GLU A 275 -2.82 -4.03 -9.29
N ASN A 276 -3.37 -4.57 -8.21
CA ASN A 276 -2.68 -5.51 -7.35
C ASN A 276 -3.56 -6.74 -7.10
N LEU A 277 -2.91 -7.89 -6.92
CA LEU A 277 -3.46 -9.11 -6.36
C LEU A 277 -2.49 -9.55 -5.26
N TYR A 278 -2.97 -9.80 -4.07
CA TYR A 278 -2.13 -10.25 -2.97
C TYR A 278 -2.89 -11.19 -2.03
N GLY A 279 -2.16 -12.17 -1.49
CA GLY A 279 -2.67 -13.05 -0.46
C GLY A 279 -2.69 -12.37 0.92
N ILE A 280 -3.55 -12.85 1.81
CA ILE A 280 -3.68 -12.38 3.20
C ILE A 280 -3.23 -13.52 4.12
N PRO A 281 -1.97 -13.53 4.60
CA PRO A 281 -1.50 -14.53 5.53
C PRO A 281 -2.18 -14.38 6.89
N PHE A 282 -2.20 -15.46 7.69
CA PHE A 282 -2.71 -15.48 9.07
C PHE A 282 -4.24 -15.26 9.24
N HIS A 283 -5.04 -15.33 8.20
CA HIS A 283 -6.45 -15.59 8.38
C HIS A 283 -6.58 -17.06 8.77
N GLY A 284 -6.44 -17.32 10.06
CA GLY A 284 -6.61 -18.63 10.63
C GLY A 284 -8.08 -18.99 10.68
N GLU A 285 -8.35 -20.26 10.50
CA GLU A 285 -9.63 -20.88 10.73
C GLU A 285 -10.20 -20.43 12.08
N GLY A 286 -11.20 -19.58 12.05
CA GLY A 286 -12.10 -19.44 13.18
C GLY A 286 -12.97 -20.69 13.20
N HIS A 287 -12.55 -21.73 13.92
CA HIS A 287 -13.48 -22.78 14.29
C HIS A 287 -14.55 -22.13 15.19
N GLU A 288 -15.70 -21.80 14.58
CA GLU A 288 -16.87 -21.52 15.38
C GLU A 288 -17.23 -22.79 16.13
N ASP A 289 -17.23 -22.70 17.48
CA ASP A 289 -17.66 -23.72 18.42
C ASP A 289 -19.01 -24.30 17.97
N HIS A 290 -19.00 -25.49 17.42
CA HIS A 290 -20.21 -26.29 17.30
C HIS A 290 -20.61 -26.78 18.67
N GLU A 291 -21.31 -25.95 19.45
CA GLU A 291 -22.09 -26.40 20.59
C GLU A 291 -23.24 -27.30 20.09
N ASP A 292 -23.34 -28.48 20.71
CA ASP A 292 -24.47 -29.40 20.72
C ASP A 292 -24.59 -30.46 19.61
N HIS A 293 -23.89 -31.56 19.74
CA HIS A 293 -24.39 -32.83 19.29
C HIS A 293 -24.73 -33.76 20.45
N GLU A 294 -26.03 -33.83 20.79
CA GLU A 294 -26.61 -34.90 21.61
C GLU A 294 -26.44 -36.26 20.94
N ASP A 295 -25.92 -37.20 21.72
CA ASP A 295 -25.90 -38.65 21.64
C ASP A 295 -26.62 -39.31 20.47
N HIS A 296 -25.86 -39.91 19.54
CA HIS A 296 -26.30 -41.10 18.80
C HIS A 296 -25.23 -42.18 18.81
N GLU A 297 -25.49 -43.24 19.65
CA GLU A 297 -24.88 -44.56 19.49
C GLU A 297 -25.27 -45.15 18.13
N ASP A 298 -24.33 -45.50 17.23
CA ASP A 298 -24.27 -46.81 16.58
C ASP A 298 -23.10 -46.97 15.58
N LYS A 299 -22.29 -47.99 15.91
CA LYS A 299 -21.57 -48.94 15.02
C LYS A 299 -20.58 -48.43 13.97
N HIS A 300 -19.35 -48.66 14.33
CA HIS A 300 -18.17 -48.75 13.47
C HIS A 300 -18.28 -49.88 12.44
N THR A 301 -17.93 -49.57 11.20
CA THR A 301 -17.25 -50.49 10.28
C THR A 301 -16.07 -49.73 9.68
N ASP A 302 -14.90 -50.37 9.80
CA ASP A 302 -13.63 -49.96 9.25
C ASP A 302 -13.72 -49.67 7.76
N GLU A 303 -13.27 -48.43 7.33
CA GLU A 303 -12.74 -48.21 6.00
C GLU A 303 -11.82 -46.98 6.01
N GLU A 304 -10.57 -47.28 5.67
CA GLU A 304 -9.51 -46.52 4.99
C GLU A 304 -9.50 -44.99 5.15
N GLY A 305 -8.37 -44.52 5.73
CA GLY A 305 -8.10 -43.12 6.01
C GLY A 305 -8.24 -42.27 4.75
N HIS A 306 -9.09 -41.29 4.84
CA HIS A 306 -9.01 -40.09 4.04
C HIS A 306 -7.91 -39.25 4.70
N GLU A 307 -6.76 -39.15 4.06
CA GLU A 307 -5.81 -38.10 4.30
C GLU A 307 -6.45 -36.82 3.74
N ASP A 308 -7.25 -36.15 4.55
CA ASP A 308 -7.73 -34.81 4.24
C ASP A 308 -6.52 -33.88 4.39
N GLU A 309 -5.81 -33.62 3.27
CA GLU A 309 -4.87 -32.53 3.18
C GLU A 309 -5.69 -31.23 3.30
N HIS A 310 -5.85 -30.73 4.52
CA HIS A 310 -6.31 -29.36 4.75
C HIS A 310 -5.21 -28.39 4.34
N GLU A 311 -5.02 -28.20 3.02
CA GLU A 311 -4.36 -26.99 2.52
C GLU A 311 -5.23 -25.82 2.96
N GLY A 312 -4.69 -24.96 3.83
CA GLY A 312 -5.41 -23.81 4.36
C GLY A 312 -6.06 -22.99 3.23
N GLU A 313 -7.30 -22.61 3.44
CA GLU A 313 -8.11 -21.87 2.47
C GLU A 313 -7.36 -20.60 1.98
N ARG A 314 -7.29 -20.41 0.65
CA ARG A 314 -6.62 -19.25 0.07
C ARG A 314 -7.49 -18.01 0.19
N ILE A 315 -7.04 -17.05 0.99
CA ILE A 315 -7.65 -15.73 1.12
C ILE A 315 -6.79 -14.72 0.37
N PHE A 316 -7.41 -13.93 -0.49
CA PHE A 316 -6.69 -12.94 -1.28
C PHE A 316 -7.54 -11.71 -1.60
N SER A 317 -6.85 -10.61 -1.84
CA SER A 317 -7.46 -9.35 -2.24
C SER A 317 -6.98 -8.91 -3.61
N THR A 318 -7.89 -8.32 -4.38
CA THR A 318 -7.57 -7.62 -5.63
C THR A 318 -7.85 -6.13 -5.46
N THR A 319 -6.96 -5.26 -5.97
CA THR A 319 -7.20 -3.83 -6.01
C THR A 319 -7.11 -3.28 -7.43
N GLU A 320 -7.97 -2.32 -7.72
CA GLU A 320 -7.92 -1.52 -8.96
C GLU A 320 -7.98 -0.04 -8.58
N SER A 321 -7.09 0.76 -9.16
CA SER A 321 -7.01 2.20 -8.90
C SER A 321 -6.76 2.98 -10.17
N ASN A 322 -7.62 3.95 -10.45
CA ASN A 322 -7.52 4.86 -11.58
C ASN A 322 -7.45 6.30 -11.06
N ILE A 323 -6.37 7.01 -11.39
CA ILE A 323 -6.15 8.37 -10.89
C ILE A 323 -5.87 9.33 -12.04
N ILE A 324 -6.59 10.45 -12.06
CA ILE A 324 -6.32 11.61 -12.91
C ILE A 324 -5.86 12.75 -12.01
N ASN A 325 -4.65 13.24 -12.23
CA ASN A 325 -4.11 14.41 -11.54
C ASN A 325 -3.92 15.59 -12.48
N LEU A 326 -4.27 16.76 -11.99
CA LEU A 326 -3.87 18.03 -12.54
C LEU A 326 -3.20 18.83 -11.43
N GLU A 327 -1.98 19.27 -11.62
CA GLU A 327 -1.26 20.10 -10.66
C GLU A 327 -0.52 21.24 -11.34
N GLY A 328 -0.29 22.28 -10.58
CA GLY A 328 0.48 23.38 -11.07
C GLY A 328 0.87 24.38 -9.98
N SER A 329 1.73 25.31 -10.36
CA SER A 329 2.20 26.39 -9.54
C SER A 329 2.21 27.69 -10.35
N LEU A 330 1.72 28.78 -9.77
CA LEU A 330 1.74 30.09 -10.36
C LEU A 330 2.60 31.04 -9.51
N VAL A 331 3.66 31.55 -10.10
CA VAL A 331 4.48 32.62 -9.51
C VAL A 331 3.75 33.93 -9.70
N VAL A 332 3.29 34.54 -8.61
CA VAL A 332 2.50 35.77 -8.65
C VAL A 332 3.41 37.00 -8.47
N GLY A 333 4.42 36.91 -7.60
CA GLY A 333 5.42 37.95 -7.40
C GLY A 333 4.87 39.30 -6.87
N ASN A 334 3.76 39.25 -6.16
CA ASN A 334 3.11 40.39 -5.54
C ASN A 334 3.75 40.73 -4.20
N SER A 335 3.46 41.93 -3.64
CA SER A 335 3.99 42.36 -2.32
C SER A 335 3.43 41.55 -1.14
N TRP A 336 2.35 40.78 -1.32
CA TRP A 336 1.70 39.98 -0.26
C TRP A 336 1.52 38.52 -0.62
N LEU A 337 1.65 38.14 -1.89
CA LEU A 337 1.47 36.78 -2.40
C LEU A 337 2.60 36.47 -3.39
N SER A 338 3.41 35.48 -3.07
CA SER A 338 4.55 35.06 -3.92
C SER A 338 4.16 33.98 -4.91
N LYS A 339 3.43 32.96 -4.45
CA LYS A 339 3.15 31.76 -5.23
C LYS A 339 1.77 31.18 -4.85
N ILE A 340 1.16 30.46 -5.79
CA ILE A 340 -0.03 29.63 -5.58
C ILE A 340 0.28 28.25 -6.15
N ASP A 341 0.33 27.23 -5.31
CA ASP A 341 0.32 25.84 -5.72
C ASP A 341 -1.10 25.33 -5.72
N TYR A 342 -1.53 24.60 -6.74
CA TYR A 342 -2.89 24.09 -6.87
C TYR A 342 -2.90 22.69 -7.45
N HIS A 343 -3.92 21.91 -7.07
CA HIS A 343 -4.15 20.58 -7.58
C HIS A 343 -5.64 20.25 -7.75
N PHE A 344 -5.88 19.33 -8.64
CA PHE A 344 -7.14 18.59 -8.77
C PHE A 344 -6.79 17.12 -8.91
N ARG A 345 -7.48 16.25 -8.18
CA ARG A 345 -7.38 14.80 -8.30
C ARG A 345 -8.78 14.21 -8.42
N ASP A 346 -8.95 13.31 -9.37
CA ASP A 346 -10.08 12.39 -9.49
C ASP A 346 -9.51 10.98 -9.33
N SER A 347 -9.98 10.23 -8.35
CA SER A 347 -9.53 8.88 -8.02
C SER A 347 -10.71 7.96 -7.87
N ASP A 348 -10.59 6.78 -8.45
CA ASP A 348 -11.53 5.67 -8.39
C ASP A 348 -10.72 4.47 -7.89
N TYR A 349 -11.08 3.94 -6.74
CA TYR A 349 -10.38 2.84 -6.07
C TYR A 349 -11.36 1.78 -5.61
N SER A 350 -11.02 0.51 -5.88
CA SER A 350 -11.71 -0.64 -5.32
C SER A 350 -10.73 -1.69 -4.79
N LEU A 351 -11.15 -2.37 -3.73
CA LEU A 351 -10.51 -3.55 -3.17
C LEU A 351 -11.58 -4.61 -3.01
N THR A 352 -11.33 -5.82 -3.49
CA THR A 352 -12.23 -6.98 -3.30
C THR A 352 -11.47 -8.09 -2.60
N GLU A 353 -11.95 -8.45 -1.42
CA GLU A 353 -11.55 -9.60 -0.64
C GLU A 353 -12.38 -10.80 -1.02
N GLN A 354 -11.74 -11.98 -1.13
CA GLN A 354 -12.42 -13.21 -1.49
C GLN A 354 -11.62 -14.43 -1.07
N HIS A 355 -12.35 -15.51 -0.80
CA HIS A 355 -11.82 -16.85 -0.59
C HIS A 355 -11.71 -17.56 -1.94
N ALA A 356 -10.68 -18.36 -2.15
CA ALA A 356 -10.61 -19.22 -3.33
C ALA A 356 -11.49 -20.44 -3.05
N GLU A 357 -12.51 -20.63 -3.89
CA GLU A 357 -13.25 -21.88 -3.88
C GLU A 357 -12.31 -23.03 -4.23
N GLU A 358 -12.24 -24.06 -3.40
CA GLU A 358 -11.62 -25.33 -3.78
C GLU A 358 -12.39 -25.88 -4.97
N ALA A 359 -11.71 -26.04 -6.10
CA ALA A 359 -12.27 -26.71 -7.25
C ALA A 359 -12.40 -28.22 -6.93
N HIS A 360 -13.48 -28.60 -6.30
CA HIS A 360 -13.85 -30.02 -6.22
C HIS A 360 -14.03 -30.52 -7.65
N GLU A 361 -13.05 -31.24 -8.18
CA GLU A 361 -13.21 -32.03 -9.39
C GLU A 361 -14.28 -33.12 -9.10
N GLU A 362 -15.51 -32.83 -9.48
CA GLU A 362 -16.58 -33.83 -9.50
C GLU A 362 -16.18 -34.99 -10.45
N GLU A 363 -15.42 -35.96 -9.96
CA GLU A 363 -15.37 -37.27 -10.57
C GLU A 363 -16.70 -37.96 -10.26
N GLY A 364 -17.57 -37.97 -11.27
CA GLY A 364 -18.91 -38.47 -11.18
C GLY A 364 -18.97 -39.94 -10.76
N GLU A 365 -19.47 -40.19 -9.56
CA GLU A 365 -20.20 -41.44 -9.26
C GLU A 365 -21.62 -41.05 -8.83
N GLU A 366 -22.58 -41.51 -9.63
CA GLU A 366 -24.00 -41.37 -9.37
C GLU A 366 -24.38 -42.13 -8.08
N HIS A 367 -24.41 -41.46 -6.95
CA HIS A 367 -25.09 -41.94 -5.75
C HIS A 367 -26.48 -41.29 -5.68
N GLU A 368 -27.51 -42.10 -6.01
CA GLU A 368 -28.89 -41.80 -5.68
C GLU A 368 -29.07 -41.92 -4.14
N GLY A 369 -29.38 -40.82 -3.49
CA GLY A 369 -30.07 -40.91 -2.19
C GLY A 369 -29.56 -39.96 -1.12
N GLU A 370 -30.48 -39.09 -0.77
CA GLU A 370 -30.64 -38.28 0.42
C GLU A 370 -30.04 -36.86 0.35
N GLU A 371 -30.98 -35.92 0.22
CA GLU A 371 -30.79 -34.47 0.35
C GLU A 371 -30.34 -34.18 1.79
N HIS A 372 -29.03 -34.05 2.01
CA HIS A 372 -28.50 -33.29 3.15
C HIS A 372 -28.40 -31.82 2.70
N GLU A 373 -29.41 -31.05 3.08
CA GLU A 373 -29.30 -29.59 3.11
C GLU A 373 -28.29 -29.20 4.24
N GLY A 374 -27.00 -29.42 4.03
CA GLY A 374 -25.93 -28.74 4.74
C GLY A 374 -25.82 -27.40 4.07
N GLU A 375 -26.29 -26.32 4.70
CA GLU A 375 -25.99 -24.96 4.32
C GLU A 375 -24.50 -24.74 4.62
N HIS A 376 -23.61 -25.07 3.66
CA HIS A 376 -22.27 -24.50 3.63
C HIS A 376 -22.48 -23.03 3.30
N HIS A 377 -22.35 -22.16 4.26
CA HIS A 377 -22.28 -20.73 4.05
C HIS A 377 -20.93 -20.43 3.39
N GLU A 378 -20.91 -20.49 2.05
CA GLU A 378 -19.79 -19.94 1.29
C GLU A 378 -19.81 -18.42 1.52
N GLU A 379 -18.80 -17.90 2.19
CA GLU A 379 -18.65 -16.46 2.39
C GLU A 379 -18.36 -15.79 1.05
N GLY A 380 -19.31 -14.97 0.59
CA GLY A 380 -19.21 -14.28 -0.69
C GLY A 380 -18.19 -13.11 -0.61
N PRO A 381 -17.68 -12.65 -1.78
CA PRO A 381 -16.66 -11.59 -1.80
C PRO A 381 -17.17 -10.27 -1.19
N THR A 382 -16.28 -9.57 -0.49
CA THR A 382 -16.54 -8.23 0.04
C THR A 382 -15.75 -7.18 -0.74
N THR A 383 -16.44 -6.19 -1.30
CA THR A 383 -15.84 -5.10 -2.07
C THR A 383 -15.90 -3.77 -1.32
N PHE A 384 -14.75 -3.17 -1.13
CA PHE A 384 -14.54 -1.84 -0.59
C PHE A 384 -14.30 -0.87 -1.74
N SER A 385 -14.98 0.27 -1.78
CA SER A 385 -14.80 1.28 -2.83
C SER A 385 -14.59 2.66 -2.22
N ASN A 386 -13.79 3.48 -2.89
CA ASN A 386 -13.59 4.89 -2.55
C ASN A 386 -13.42 5.72 -3.82
N ASP A 387 -14.47 6.42 -4.24
CA ASP A 387 -14.47 7.37 -5.36
C ASP A 387 -14.32 8.78 -4.81
N ALA A 388 -13.23 9.47 -5.17
CA ALA A 388 -12.97 10.78 -4.59
C ALA A 388 -12.55 11.84 -5.61
N ARG A 389 -13.03 13.06 -5.37
CA ARG A 389 -12.61 14.29 -6.08
C ARG A 389 -12.07 15.30 -5.09
N GLU A 390 -10.84 15.71 -5.31
CA GLU A 390 -10.14 16.66 -4.46
C GLU A 390 -9.68 17.87 -5.25
N TYR A 391 -9.94 19.06 -4.69
CA TYR A 391 -9.50 20.36 -5.21
C TYR A 391 -8.76 21.09 -4.10
N GLY A 392 -7.51 21.47 -4.33
CA GLY A 392 -6.74 22.15 -3.33
C GLY A 392 -5.87 23.27 -3.86
N ALA A 393 -5.56 24.21 -2.98
CA ALA A 393 -4.60 25.27 -3.24
C ALA A 393 -3.85 25.66 -1.97
N ILE A 394 -2.56 25.96 -2.14
CA ILE A 394 -1.70 26.53 -1.11
C ILE A 394 -1.21 27.88 -1.60
N PHE A 395 -1.47 28.90 -0.81
CA PHE A 395 -1.06 30.30 -1.04
C PHE A 395 0.16 30.62 -0.20
N ASP A 396 1.27 30.90 -0.87
CA ASP A 396 2.52 31.32 -0.22
C ASP A 396 2.54 32.83 -0.09
N LEU A 397 2.47 33.32 1.15
CA LEU A 397 2.39 34.74 1.43
C LEU A 397 3.78 35.34 1.48
N ALA A 398 4.02 36.35 0.64
CA ALA A 398 5.29 37.01 0.53
C ALA A 398 5.64 37.78 1.84
N ASN A 399 6.76 37.36 2.47
CA ASN A 399 7.33 38.06 3.61
C ASN A 399 8.80 37.67 3.77
N ASP A 400 9.72 38.64 3.83
CA ASP A 400 11.17 38.42 3.87
C ASP A 400 11.66 37.80 5.19
N SER A 401 10.88 37.83 6.25
CA SER A 401 11.29 37.43 7.59
C SER A 401 10.48 36.28 8.20
N VAL A 402 9.38 35.86 7.57
CA VAL A 402 8.47 34.85 8.10
C VAL A 402 7.87 34.09 6.93
N SER A 403 8.01 32.76 6.90
CA SER A 403 7.29 31.93 5.95
C SER A 403 5.85 31.77 6.42
N GLN A 404 4.89 32.08 5.58
CA GLN A 404 3.47 31.98 5.90
C GLN A 404 2.73 31.35 4.73
N LYS A 405 1.89 30.36 5.04
CA LYS A 405 1.11 29.67 4.01
C LYS A 405 -0.35 29.48 4.46
N ILE A 406 -1.26 29.58 3.50
CA ILE A 406 -2.67 29.28 3.70
C ILE A 406 -3.01 28.12 2.76
N SER A 407 -3.61 27.05 3.27
CA SER A 407 -4.17 25.98 2.45
C SER A 407 -5.70 26.04 2.46
N VAL A 408 -6.28 25.78 1.31
CA VAL A 408 -7.72 25.51 1.17
C VAL A 408 -7.87 24.18 0.43
N ASN A 409 -8.78 23.35 0.88
CA ASN A 409 -9.05 22.07 0.25
C ASN A 409 -10.54 21.77 0.27
N PHE A 410 -11.04 21.13 -0.78
CA PHE A 410 -12.40 20.65 -0.90
C PHE A 410 -12.35 19.21 -1.44
N VAL A 411 -13.01 18.29 -0.73
CA VAL A 411 -13.06 16.87 -1.08
C VAL A 411 -14.50 16.42 -1.10
N VAL A 412 -14.86 15.66 -2.13
CA VAL A 412 -16.07 14.84 -2.19
C VAL A 412 -15.63 13.40 -2.33
N GLU A 413 -16.19 12.53 -1.50
CA GLU A 413 -15.75 11.15 -1.37
C GLU A 413 -16.98 10.26 -1.18
N ASP A 414 -17.11 9.24 -2.02
CA ASP A 414 -18.14 8.22 -1.94
C ASP A 414 -17.49 6.90 -1.52
N ILE A 415 -17.78 6.46 -0.29
CA ILE A 415 -17.21 5.23 0.30
C ILE A 415 -18.31 4.20 0.43
N SER A 416 -18.05 2.96 0.01
CA SER A 416 -18.94 1.83 0.23
C SER A 416 -18.20 0.54 0.56
N VAL A 417 -18.86 -0.31 1.34
CA VAL A 417 -18.45 -1.70 1.60
C VAL A 417 -19.67 -2.56 1.28
N ILE A 418 -19.52 -3.45 0.32
CA ILE A 418 -20.61 -4.30 -0.21
C ILE A 418 -20.13 -5.75 -0.22
N GLY A 419 -20.86 -6.64 0.42
CA GLY A 419 -20.51 -8.04 0.59
C GLY A 419 -20.99 -8.55 1.94
N GLU A 420 -20.60 -9.76 2.30
CA GLU A 420 -21.05 -10.38 3.55
C GLU A 420 -20.44 -9.72 4.78
N GLU A 421 -19.21 -9.24 4.69
CA GLU A 421 -18.53 -8.51 5.77
C GLU A 421 -18.83 -6.99 5.77
N ALA A 422 -19.89 -6.55 5.09
CA ALA A 422 -20.21 -5.14 4.98
C ALA A 422 -20.62 -4.54 6.33
N PHE A 423 -19.77 -3.67 6.91
CA PHE A 423 -19.98 -2.98 8.17
C PHE A 423 -20.31 -1.49 8.02
N ILE A 424 -20.23 -0.94 6.79
CA ILE A 424 -20.53 0.45 6.47
C ILE A 424 -21.46 0.49 5.26
N ASN A 425 -22.64 1.10 5.41
CA ASN A 425 -23.47 1.42 4.26
C ASN A 425 -22.83 2.51 3.39
N PRO A 426 -23.16 2.56 2.07
CA PRO A 426 -22.67 3.61 1.18
C PRO A 426 -22.82 4.99 1.79
N THR A 427 -21.72 5.73 1.84
CA THR A 427 -21.60 7.00 2.56
C THR A 427 -20.94 8.05 1.67
N GLU A 428 -21.67 9.14 1.41
CA GLU A 428 -21.15 10.36 0.78
C GLU A 428 -20.53 11.26 1.87
N SER A 429 -19.29 11.71 1.65
CA SER A 429 -18.54 12.61 2.52
C SER A 429 -18.11 13.86 1.77
N GLU A 430 -18.41 15.04 2.32
CA GLU A 430 -17.93 16.32 1.83
C GLU A 430 -17.05 16.96 2.89
N GLU A 431 -15.85 17.40 2.51
CA GLU A 431 -14.91 18.07 3.41
C GLU A 431 -14.50 19.43 2.82
N VAL A 432 -14.55 20.47 3.65
CA VAL A 432 -14.02 21.79 3.36
C VAL A 432 -12.97 22.14 4.42
N THR A 433 -11.78 22.49 3.97
CA THR A 433 -10.66 22.78 4.84
C THR A 433 -10.12 24.18 4.67
N LEU A 434 -9.69 24.77 5.79
CA LEU A 434 -8.84 25.94 5.85
C LEU A 434 -7.67 25.70 6.79
N GLY A 435 -6.44 25.74 6.28
CA GLY A 435 -5.20 25.62 7.04
C GLY A 435 -4.39 26.92 7.01
N TYR A 436 -3.64 27.18 8.08
CA TYR A 436 -2.66 28.24 8.15
C TYR A 436 -1.39 27.71 8.81
N TYR A 437 -0.25 28.02 8.22
CA TYR A 437 1.07 27.69 8.72
C TYR A 437 1.96 28.92 8.76
N LEU A 438 2.79 29.01 9.80
CA LEU A 438 3.78 30.04 10.01
C LEU A 438 5.06 29.41 10.51
N SER A 439 6.18 29.79 9.89
CA SER A 439 7.53 29.39 10.28
C SER A 439 8.41 30.61 10.38
N LYS A 440 9.23 30.69 11.45
CA LYS A 440 10.11 31.79 11.68
C LYS A 440 11.37 31.36 12.38
N ASP A 441 12.50 31.80 11.83
CA ASP A 441 13.80 31.73 12.47
C ASP A 441 14.05 32.95 13.37
N PHE A 442 14.49 32.67 14.58
CA PHE A 442 14.97 33.62 15.55
C PHE A 442 16.48 33.34 15.80
N ASP A 443 17.22 34.29 16.28
CA ASP A 443 18.67 34.12 16.53
C ASP A 443 19.01 32.92 17.43
N LEU A 444 18.10 32.49 18.29
CA LEU A 444 18.30 31.43 19.29
C LEU A 444 17.48 30.17 19.06
N PHE A 445 16.42 30.21 18.26
CA PHE A 445 15.52 29.07 18.03
C PHE A 445 14.70 29.28 16.77
N HIS A 446 14.23 28.16 16.23
CA HIS A 446 13.22 28.08 15.16
C HIS A 446 11.84 27.85 15.76
N ALA A 447 10.79 28.46 15.21
CA ALA A 447 9.44 28.29 15.66
C ALA A 447 8.47 28.04 14.50
N ASP A 448 7.72 26.94 14.59
CA ASP A 448 6.66 26.58 13.69
C ASP A 448 5.31 26.63 14.41
N PHE A 449 4.33 27.18 13.72
CA PHE A 449 2.96 27.19 14.16
C PHE A 449 2.03 26.75 13.03
N GLY A 450 1.07 25.86 13.33
CA GLY A 450 0.07 25.43 12.38
C GLY A 450 -1.31 25.39 13.05
N ILE A 451 -2.33 25.78 12.30
CA ILE A 451 -3.74 25.62 12.67
C ILE A 451 -4.53 25.18 11.45
N ARG A 452 -5.46 24.26 11.66
CA ARG A 452 -6.35 23.75 10.63
C ARG A 452 -7.77 23.68 11.16
N HIS A 453 -8.72 24.00 10.29
CA HIS A 453 -10.15 23.82 10.51
C HIS A 453 -10.75 23.03 9.37
N ASP A 454 -11.44 21.95 9.70
CA ASP A 454 -12.15 21.09 8.76
C ASP A 454 -13.64 21.12 9.10
N GLN A 455 -14.46 21.29 8.08
CA GLN A 455 -15.89 21.05 8.15
C GLN A 455 -16.22 19.83 7.31
N ILE A 456 -16.62 18.75 7.98
CA ILE A 456 -16.93 17.47 7.36
C ILE A 456 -18.42 17.19 7.50
N SER A 457 -19.08 16.88 6.38
CA SER A 457 -20.46 16.43 6.31
C SER A 457 -20.51 15.03 5.73
N ARG A 458 -21.14 14.09 6.43
CA ARG A 458 -21.31 12.70 5.96
C ARG A 458 -22.78 12.35 5.91
N LYS A 459 -23.17 11.66 4.84
CA LYS A 459 -24.52 11.15 4.62
C LYS A 459 -24.43 9.68 4.24
N GLY A 460 -25.07 8.85 5.04
CA GLY A 460 -25.20 7.42 4.82
C GLY A 460 -26.55 6.92 5.33
N SER A 461 -26.94 5.73 4.93
CA SER A 461 -28.11 5.05 5.47
C SER A 461 -27.69 4.18 6.66
N VAL A 462 -28.57 4.01 7.63
CA VAL A 462 -28.40 3.03 8.71
C VAL A 462 -29.49 1.98 8.52
N SER A 463 -29.10 0.72 8.29
CA SER A 463 -30.04 -0.41 8.34
C SER A 463 -30.31 -0.74 9.80
N HIS A 464 -31.57 -0.73 10.22
CA HIS A 464 -31.99 -1.34 11.49
C HIS A 464 -32.54 -2.71 11.13
N GLU A 465 -31.85 -3.77 11.49
CA GLU A 465 -32.40 -5.10 11.61
C GLU A 465 -33.14 -5.25 12.95
#